data_657c0efab91e9e9de2ace9f28b52d8a9
#
_entry.id   657c0efab91e9e9de2ace9f28b52d8a9
#
_cell.length_a   1.000
_cell.length_b   1.000
_cell.length_c   1.000
_cell.angle_alpha   90.00
_cell.angle_beta   90.00
_cell.angle_gamma   90.00
#
_symmetry.space_group_name_H-M   'P 1'
#
loop_
_entity.id
_entity.type
_entity.pdbx_description
1 polymer ?
#
loop_
_entity_poly.entity_id
_entity_poly.type
_entity_poly.pdbx_seq_one_letter_code
_entity_poly.pdbx_strand_id
1 'polypeptide(L)'
;MTIIDDASHLGSAPSAWVMRFASLVANEGRVLDVACGAGRHARFFASLGHHVDAVDRDVSGFVNVPKSVRLLQADIEAGPWPYIGEKFTGVVVTNYLYRPLITTLIGCVAPGGAFIYETFAAGNERYGRPARAEFLLQPGELLEVVRGQLGVLAFEDIYVDLPKPAMVQRIAARRDVAA
;
A
#
# COMPACT_ATOMS: atom_id res chain seq x y z
N MET A 1 34.15 -0.99 23.53
CA MET A 1 33.72 -1.97 22.52
C MET A 1 32.16 -1.91 22.52
N THR A 2 31.65 -0.97 21.76
CA THR A 2 30.23 -0.64 21.76
C THR A 2 29.57 -1.53 20.73
N ILE A 3 28.70 -2.43 21.16
CA ILE A 3 27.85 -3.25 20.30
C ILE A 3 26.82 -2.29 19.76
N ILE A 4 26.96 -1.93 18.49
CA ILE A 4 25.95 -1.16 17.77
C ILE A 4 24.81 -2.15 17.50
N ASP A 5 23.67 -1.82 18.04
CA ASP A 5 22.41 -2.55 17.89
C ASP A 5 21.98 -2.53 16.42
N ASP A 6 22.30 -3.59 15.68
CA ASP A 6 22.07 -3.76 14.24
C ASP A 6 20.63 -4.22 13.93
N ALA A 7 19.71 -4.02 14.87
CA ALA A 7 18.30 -4.42 14.72
C ALA A 7 17.41 -3.38 13.99
N SER A 8 17.94 -2.21 13.62
CA SER A 8 17.15 -1.13 13.01
C SER A 8 17.00 -1.23 11.48
N HIS A 9 17.64 -2.20 10.82
CA HIS A 9 17.68 -2.33 9.36
C HIS A 9 16.99 -3.57 8.78
N LEU A 10 16.45 -4.44 9.61
CA LEU A 10 15.51 -5.46 9.17
C LEU A 10 14.14 -4.78 9.06
N GLY A 11 13.69 -4.53 7.83
CA GLY A 11 12.46 -3.83 7.52
C GLY A 11 11.31 -4.29 8.42
N SER A 12 10.53 -3.35 8.93
CA SER A 12 9.36 -3.63 9.75
C SER A 12 8.48 -4.70 9.10
N ALA A 13 7.80 -5.53 9.91
CA ALA A 13 6.89 -6.55 9.39
C ALA A 13 5.85 -5.96 8.44
N PRO A 14 5.36 -6.72 7.44
CA PRO A 14 4.24 -6.28 6.62
C PRO A 14 3.03 -5.95 7.48
N SER A 15 2.17 -5.04 7.00
CA SER A 15 0.91 -4.74 7.66
C SER A 15 0.08 -6.00 7.84
N ALA A 16 -0.51 -6.18 9.02
CA ALA A 16 -1.44 -7.28 9.29
C ALA A 16 -2.65 -7.26 8.34
N TRP A 17 -3.09 -6.06 7.92
CA TRP A 17 -4.15 -5.91 6.93
C TRP A 17 -3.74 -6.43 5.55
N VAL A 18 -2.56 -6.05 5.09
CA VAL A 18 -2.01 -6.54 3.82
C VAL A 18 -1.84 -8.05 3.86
N MET A 19 -1.27 -8.61 4.93
CA MET A 19 -1.12 -10.06 5.09
C MET A 19 -2.46 -10.80 5.07
N ARG A 20 -3.48 -10.26 5.76
CA ARG A 20 -4.84 -10.85 5.82
C ARG A 20 -5.48 -10.99 4.43
N PHE A 21 -5.25 -10.02 3.55
CA PHE A 21 -5.89 -9.96 2.25
C PHE A 21 -4.96 -10.31 1.08
N ALA A 22 -3.73 -10.74 1.33
CA ALA A 22 -2.76 -11.10 0.29
C ALA A 22 -3.28 -12.20 -0.66
N SER A 23 -4.05 -13.16 -0.15
CA SER A 23 -4.64 -14.23 -0.94
C SER A 23 -5.70 -13.78 -1.98
N LEU A 24 -6.12 -12.51 -1.94
CA LEU A 24 -6.96 -11.94 -2.99
C LEU A 24 -6.19 -11.70 -4.28
N VAL A 25 -4.86 -11.60 -4.22
CA VAL A 25 -3.99 -11.49 -5.38
C VAL A 25 -3.82 -12.86 -6.01
N ALA A 26 -4.13 -12.99 -7.31
CA ALA A 26 -4.00 -14.27 -8.03
C ALA A 26 -2.56 -14.79 -7.98
N ASN A 27 -2.39 -16.11 -7.90
CA ASN A 27 -1.08 -16.75 -7.88
C ASN A 27 -0.22 -16.27 -9.06
N GLU A 28 1.09 -16.09 -8.81
CA GLU A 28 2.04 -15.56 -9.80
C GLU A 28 1.63 -14.19 -10.40
N GLY A 29 0.70 -13.52 -9.73
CA GLY A 29 0.20 -12.23 -10.16
C GLY A 29 1.24 -11.11 -10.05
N ARG A 30 0.99 -10.02 -10.76
CA ARG A 30 1.82 -8.80 -10.71
C ARG A 30 1.25 -7.84 -9.69
N VAL A 31 2.06 -7.43 -8.72
CA VAL A 31 1.68 -6.53 -7.63
C VAL A 31 2.35 -5.17 -7.80
N LEU A 32 1.62 -4.09 -7.56
CA LEU A 32 2.16 -2.73 -7.43
C LEU A 32 2.19 -2.35 -5.95
N ASP A 33 3.38 -2.09 -5.41
CA ASP A 33 3.60 -1.55 -4.06
C ASP A 33 3.90 -0.05 -4.18
N VAL A 34 2.93 0.77 -3.81
CA VAL A 34 2.95 2.22 -3.98
C VAL A 34 3.50 2.90 -2.73
N ALA A 35 4.44 3.82 -2.91
CA ALA A 35 5.18 4.45 -1.81
C ALA A 35 5.81 3.38 -0.91
N CYS A 36 6.59 2.49 -1.53
CA CYS A 36 7.06 1.24 -0.95
C CYS A 36 8.07 1.41 0.19
N GLY A 37 8.70 2.59 0.32
CA GLY A 37 9.73 2.86 1.32
C GLY A 37 10.85 1.81 1.29
N ALA A 38 11.14 1.17 2.42
CA ALA A 38 12.14 0.10 2.52
C ALA A 38 11.67 -1.27 1.97
N GLY A 39 10.48 -1.33 1.34
CA GLY A 39 10.02 -2.49 0.58
C GLY A 39 9.46 -3.66 1.40
N ARG A 40 8.93 -3.42 2.60
CA ARG A 40 8.39 -4.49 3.47
C ARG A 40 7.28 -5.31 2.79
N HIS A 41 6.37 -4.66 2.05
CA HIS A 41 5.28 -5.34 1.35
C HIS A 41 5.77 -5.93 0.03
N ALA A 42 6.64 -5.23 -0.70
CA ALA A 42 7.25 -5.78 -1.90
C ALA A 42 8.00 -7.09 -1.62
N ARG A 43 8.78 -7.17 -0.53
CA ARG A 43 9.45 -8.41 -0.08
C ARG A 43 8.44 -9.49 0.27
N PHE A 44 7.39 -9.12 0.98
CA PHE A 44 6.33 -10.05 1.38
C PHE A 44 5.67 -10.69 0.16
N PHE A 45 5.21 -9.91 -0.81
CA PHE A 45 4.60 -10.46 -2.03
C PHE A 45 5.61 -11.23 -2.90
N ALA A 46 6.86 -10.79 -2.98
CA ALA A 46 7.93 -11.52 -3.64
C ALA A 46 8.15 -12.92 -3.00
N SER A 47 8.07 -13.03 -1.67
CA SER A 47 8.19 -14.31 -0.96
C SER A 47 7.01 -15.27 -1.20
N LEU A 48 5.86 -14.73 -1.61
CA LEU A 48 4.68 -15.49 -2.02
C LEU A 48 4.73 -15.88 -3.52
N GLY A 49 5.80 -15.55 -4.25
CA GLY A 49 5.97 -15.90 -5.65
C GLY A 49 5.44 -14.88 -6.65
N HIS A 50 5.04 -13.68 -6.18
CA HIS A 50 4.57 -12.63 -7.08
C HIS A 50 5.71 -11.84 -7.71
N HIS A 51 5.46 -11.31 -8.91
CA HIS A 51 6.26 -10.24 -9.50
C HIS A 51 5.79 -8.90 -8.94
N VAL A 52 6.71 -8.10 -8.41
CA VAL A 52 6.36 -6.84 -7.75
C VAL A 52 7.01 -5.66 -8.45
N ASP A 53 6.20 -4.66 -8.78
CA ASP A 53 6.67 -3.32 -9.09
C ASP A 53 6.55 -2.49 -7.82
N ALA A 54 7.68 -2.00 -7.32
CA ALA A 54 7.75 -1.17 -6.13
C ALA A 54 8.21 0.23 -6.51
N VAL A 55 7.45 1.25 -6.14
CA VAL A 55 7.77 2.64 -6.47
C VAL A 55 7.79 3.52 -5.25
N ASP A 56 8.83 4.35 -5.14
CA ASP A 56 8.94 5.40 -4.12
C ASP A 56 9.81 6.54 -4.66
N ARG A 57 9.68 7.73 -4.10
CA ARG A 57 10.56 8.86 -4.40
C ARG A 57 11.96 8.67 -3.79
N ASP A 58 12.07 7.91 -2.70
CA ASP A 58 13.33 7.56 -2.04
C ASP A 58 13.38 6.05 -1.81
N VAL A 59 14.20 5.38 -2.60
CA VAL A 59 14.41 3.92 -2.55
C VAL A 59 15.70 3.52 -1.82
N SER A 60 16.40 4.46 -1.22
CA SER A 60 17.69 4.24 -0.56
C SER A 60 17.62 3.22 0.59
N GLY A 61 16.46 3.16 1.26
CA GLY A 61 16.19 2.18 2.32
C GLY A 61 15.87 0.77 1.84
N PHE A 62 15.63 0.57 0.54
CA PHE A 62 15.30 -0.75 0.00
C PHE A 62 16.56 -1.48 -0.49
N VAL A 63 17.37 -1.97 0.45
CA VAL A 63 18.57 -2.76 0.18
C VAL A 63 18.25 -4.23 -0.12
N ASN A 64 19.15 -4.98 -0.77
CA ASN A 64 18.95 -6.41 -1.08
C ASN A 64 17.60 -6.72 -1.75
N VAL A 65 17.29 -5.98 -2.82
CA VAL A 65 16.02 -6.11 -3.55
C VAL A 65 15.89 -7.53 -4.12
N PRO A 66 14.77 -8.24 -3.85
CA PRO A 66 14.53 -9.55 -4.44
C PRO A 66 14.50 -9.52 -5.96
N LYS A 67 14.93 -10.59 -6.64
CA LYS A 67 14.98 -10.64 -8.12
C LYS A 67 13.61 -10.49 -8.78
N SER A 68 12.53 -10.87 -8.09
CA SER A 68 11.15 -10.71 -8.57
C SER A 68 10.57 -9.32 -8.32
N VAL A 69 11.36 -8.38 -7.75
CA VAL A 69 10.95 -6.99 -7.50
C VAL A 69 11.64 -6.06 -8.49
N ARG A 70 10.85 -5.33 -9.27
CA ARG A 70 11.30 -4.17 -10.05
C ARG A 70 11.16 -2.92 -9.20
N LEU A 71 12.26 -2.40 -8.70
CA LEU A 71 12.30 -1.19 -7.90
C LEU A 71 12.46 0.04 -8.80
N LEU A 72 11.57 1.01 -8.65
CA LEU A 72 11.58 2.26 -9.41
C LEU A 72 11.65 3.45 -8.44
N GLN A 73 12.64 4.30 -8.62
CA GLN A 73 12.66 5.61 -7.97
C GLN A 73 11.94 6.63 -8.83
N ALA A 74 10.80 7.13 -8.35
CA ALA A 74 10.01 8.14 -9.05
C ALA A 74 9.19 8.98 -8.07
N ASP A 75 9.10 10.28 -8.32
CA ASP A 75 8.15 11.14 -7.63
C ASP A 75 6.78 11.04 -8.34
N ILE A 76 5.88 10.28 -7.72
CA ILE A 76 4.55 10.01 -8.26
C ILE A 76 3.53 11.11 -7.94
N GLU A 77 3.93 12.14 -7.19
CA GLU A 77 3.10 13.32 -6.90
C GLU A 77 3.39 14.47 -7.86
N ALA A 78 4.66 14.76 -8.13
CA ALA A 78 5.09 15.87 -8.97
C ALA A 78 5.52 15.44 -10.38
N GLY A 79 5.89 14.17 -10.57
CA GLY A 79 6.31 13.60 -11.86
C GLY A 79 5.18 12.91 -12.63
N PRO A 80 5.48 12.42 -13.83
CA PRO A 80 4.52 11.63 -14.61
C PRO A 80 4.27 10.28 -13.94
N TRP A 81 3.03 9.79 -14.00
CA TRP A 81 2.70 8.44 -13.55
C TRP A 81 3.46 7.39 -14.38
N PRO A 82 4.29 6.53 -13.75
CA PRO A 82 5.20 5.65 -14.51
C PRO A 82 4.51 4.40 -15.09
N TYR A 83 3.27 4.11 -14.72
CA TYR A 83 2.54 2.89 -15.11
C TYR A 83 1.31 3.19 -15.97
N ILE A 84 1.45 4.10 -16.94
CA ILE A 84 0.36 4.48 -17.85
C ILE A 84 -0.10 3.25 -18.64
N GLY A 85 -1.41 2.93 -18.55
CA GLY A 85 -2.01 1.78 -19.25
C GLY A 85 -1.70 0.41 -18.64
N GLU A 86 -0.85 0.34 -17.61
CA GLU A 86 -0.52 -0.93 -16.97
C GLU A 86 -1.59 -1.37 -15.98
N LYS A 87 -1.73 -2.69 -15.81
CA LYS A 87 -2.68 -3.33 -14.89
C LYS A 87 -1.95 -4.29 -13.97
N PHE A 88 -2.45 -4.36 -12.73
CA PHE A 88 -1.89 -5.20 -11.67
C PHE A 88 -2.97 -6.06 -11.06
N THR A 89 -2.63 -7.31 -10.73
CA THR A 89 -3.53 -8.22 -10.00
C THR A 89 -3.64 -7.86 -8.53
N GLY A 90 -2.69 -7.08 -8.01
CA GLY A 90 -2.74 -6.47 -6.70
C GLY A 90 -2.18 -5.05 -6.73
N VAL A 91 -2.90 -4.09 -6.16
CA VAL A 91 -2.41 -2.73 -5.89
C VAL A 91 -2.43 -2.53 -4.40
N VAL A 92 -1.26 -2.24 -3.81
CA VAL A 92 -1.05 -2.15 -2.36
C VAL A 92 -0.55 -0.76 -2.02
N VAL A 93 -1.19 -0.11 -1.06
CA VAL A 93 -0.83 1.22 -0.56
C VAL A 93 -0.87 1.21 0.96
N THR A 94 0.22 1.60 1.62
CA THR A 94 0.24 1.69 3.08
C THR A 94 0.97 2.94 3.56
N ASN A 95 0.40 3.59 4.59
CA ASN A 95 0.98 4.78 5.22
C ASN A 95 1.25 5.93 4.23
N TYR A 96 0.47 6.02 3.18
CA TYR A 96 0.60 7.02 2.12
C TYR A 96 -0.77 7.56 1.73
N LEU A 97 -0.89 8.85 1.53
CA LEU A 97 -2.11 9.50 1.06
C LEU A 97 -1.75 10.67 0.14
N TYR A 98 -2.10 10.52 -1.12
CA TYR A 98 -2.11 11.58 -2.11
C TYR A 98 -3.39 11.47 -2.94
N ARG A 99 -4.39 12.25 -2.59
CA ARG A 99 -5.75 12.16 -3.13
C ARG A 99 -5.84 12.21 -4.66
N PRO A 100 -5.08 13.09 -5.35
CA PRO A 100 -5.13 13.16 -6.82
C PRO A 100 -4.75 11.82 -7.49
N LEU A 101 -3.98 10.96 -6.83
CA LEU A 101 -3.52 9.69 -7.40
C LEU A 101 -4.51 8.53 -7.19
N ILE A 102 -5.43 8.62 -6.24
CA ILE A 102 -6.28 7.48 -5.84
C ILE A 102 -7.07 6.90 -7.03
N THR A 103 -7.68 7.73 -7.84
CA THR A 103 -8.44 7.28 -9.03
C THR A 103 -7.54 6.56 -10.03
N THR A 104 -6.30 7.03 -10.22
CA THR A 104 -5.31 6.38 -11.07
C THR A 104 -4.93 5.01 -10.52
N LEU A 105 -4.69 4.89 -9.20
CA LEU A 105 -4.37 3.63 -8.54
C LEU A 105 -5.51 2.61 -8.67
N ILE A 106 -6.76 3.04 -8.45
CA ILE A 106 -7.93 2.21 -8.70
C ILE A 106 -7.95 1.77 -10.17
N GLY A 107 -7.69 2.70 -11.11
CA GLY A 107 -7.60 2.41 -12.53
C GLY A 107 -6.55 1.35 -12.90
N CYS A 108 -5.48 1.19 -12.11
CA CYS A 108 -4.44 0.19 -12.33
C CYS A 108 -4.84 -1.22 -11.87
N VAL A 109 -5.93 -1.40 -11.12
CA VAL A 109 -6.40 -2.73 -10.71
C VAL A 109 -6.92 -3.50 -11.92
N ALA A 110 -6.36 -4.67 -12.20
CA ALA A 110 -6.80 -5.55 -13.28
C ALA A 110 -8.21 -6.13 -13.00
N PRO A 111 -8.96 -6.58 -14.00
CA PRO A 111 -10.16 -7.39 -13.78
C PRO A 111 -9.86 -8.59 -12.87
N GLY A 112 -10.68 -8.81 -11.84
CA GLY A 112 -10.44 -9.80 -10.79
C GLY A 112 -9.34 -9.45 -9.79
N GLY A 113 -8.62 -8.34 -9.99
CA GLY A 113 -7.52 -7.92 -9.14
C GLY A 113 -7.96 -7.28 -7.82
N ALA A 114 -7.06 -7.23 -6.86
CA ALA A 114 -7.26 -6.70 -5.52
C ALA A 114 -6.70 -5.28 -5.36
N PHE A 115 -7.41 -4.46 -4.59
CA PHE A 115 -6.96 -3.16 -4.08
C PHE A 115 -6.91 -3.24 -2.56
N ILE A 116 -5.71 -3.11 -1.99
CA ILE A 116 -5.47 -3.20 -0.55
C ILE A 116 -4.86 -1.88 -0.11
N TYR A 117 -5.60 -1.10 0.66
CA TYR A 117 -5.16 0.21 1.10
C TYR A 117 -5.34 0.37 2.60
N GLU A 118 -4.31 0.87 3.29
CA GLU A 118 -4.34 1.20 4.70
C GLU A 118 -3.52 2.46 4.94
N THR A 119 -4.14 3.50 5.54
CA THR A 119 -3.40 4.67 5.98
C THR A 119 -4.10 5.36 7.14
N PHE A 120 -3.49 6.44 7.63
CA PHE A 120 -3.98 7.18 8.79
C PHE A 120 -5.27 7.94 8.49
N ALA A 121 -6.15 8.04 9.49
CA ALA A 121 -7.44 8.68 9.41
C ALA A 121 -7.58 9.84 10.41
N ALA A 122 -8.62 10.64 10.26
CA ALA A 122 -8.97 11.73 11.16
C ALA A 122 -9.03 11.23 12.61
N GLY A 123 -8.46 12.00 13.52
CA GLY A 123 -8.26 11.59 14.92
C GLY A 123 -6.84 11.09 15.22
N ASN A 124 -6.03 10.76 14.19
CA ASN A 124 -4.65 10.29 14.39
C ASN A 124 -3.73 11.38 14.98
N GLU A 125 -4.07 12.66 14.81
CA GLU A 125 -3.33 13.78 15.39
C GLU A 125 -3.19 13.70 16.91
N ARG A 126 -4.05 12.92 17.59
CA ARG A 126 -4.00 12.65 19.03
C ARG A 126 -2.91 11.66 19.42
N TYR A 127 -2.46 10.85 18.47
CA TYR A 127 -1.53 9.73 18.71
C TYR A 127 -0.14 9.99 18.12
N GLY A 128 0.00 10.99 17.23
CA GLY A 128 1.28 11.34 16.64
C GLY A 128 1.21 11.79 15.19
N ARG A 129 2.23 11.43 14.43
CA ARG A 129 2.31 11.80 13.00
C ARG A 129 1.84 10.66 12.11
N PRO A 130 1.22 10.98 10.95
CA PRO A 130 0.86 12.31 10.48
C PRO A 130 -0.26 12.95 11.33
N ALA A 131 -0.20 14.29 11.47
CA ALA A 131 -1.17 15.06 12.26
C ALA A 131 -1.89 16.12 11.41
N ARG A 132 -1.41 16.41 10.19
CA ARG A 132 -2.02 17.39 9.29
C ARG A 132 -3.19 16.76 8.54
N ALA A 133 -4.32 17.45 8.50
CA ALA A 133 -5.57 16.96 7.92
C ALA A 133 -5.43 16.48 6.46
N GLU A 134 -4.52 17.09 5.69
CA GLU A 134 -4.26 16.69 4.30
C GLU A 134 -3.71 15.26 4.15
N PHE A 135 -3.07 14.73 5.21
CA PHE A 135 -2.53 13.37 5.27
C PHE A 135 -3.41 12.39 6.05
N LEU A 136 -4.62 12.81 6.43
CA LEU A 136 -5.57 12.00 7.18
C LEU A 136 -6.84 11.80 6.36
N LEU A 137 -7.24 10.55 6.19
CA LEU A 137 -8.51 10.20 5.53
C LEU A 137 -9.69 10.72 6.36
N GLN A 138 -10.69 11.26 5.70
CA GLN A 138 -11.95 11.62 6.32
C GLN A 138 -12.79 10.36 6.60
N PRO A 139 -13.71 10.38 7.57
CA PRO A 139 -14.55 9.22 7.88
C PRO A 139 -15.21 8.65 6.61
N GLY A 140 -14.99 7.36 6.36
CA GLY A 140 -15.55 6.65 5.21
C GLY A 140 -14.95 6.98 3.86
N GLU A 141 -13.89 7.80 3.76
CA GLU A 141 -13.35 8.28 2.48
C GLU A 141 -12.94 7.15 1.54
N LEU A 142 -12.33 6.07 2.04
CA LEU A 142 -11.97 4.93 1.20
C LEU A 142 -13.19 4.20 0.61
N LEU A 143 -14.32 4.17 1.30
CA LEU A 143 -15.57 3.62 0.73
C LEU A 143 -16.06 4.46 -0.43
N GLU A 144 -16.00 5.79 -0.28
CA GLU A 144 -16.47 6.70 -1.33
C GLU A 144 -15.59 6.63 -2.58
N VAL A 145 -14.27 6.57 -2.44
CA VAL A 145 -13.37 6.56 -3.61
C VAL A 145 -13.45 5.27 -4.42
N VAL A 146 -13.83 4.12 -3.82
CA VAL A 146 -13.99 2.86 -4.57
C VAL A 146 -15.42 2.64 -5.08
N ARG A 147 -16.39 3.46 -4.64
CA ARG A 147 -17.81 3.30 -4.97
C ARG A 147 -18.04 3.22 -6.49
N GLY A 148 -18.76 2.19 -6.93
CA GLY A 148 -19.07 1.95 -8.33
C GLY A 148 -17.89 1.52 -9.21
N GLN A 149 -16.70 1.35 -8.64
CA GLN A 149 -15.49 0.93 -9.36
C GLN A 149 -14.95 -0.42 -8.89
N LEU A 150 -15.02 -0.69 -7.58
CA LEU A 150 -14.56 -1.93 -6.97
C LEU A 150 -15.60 -2.46 -5.99
N GLY A 151 -15.74 -3.78 -5.91
CA GLY A 151 -16.52 -4.45 -4.87
C GLY A 151 -15.75 -4.48 -3.54
N VAL A 152 -16.31 -3.91 -2.48
CA VAL A 152 -15.70 -3.89 -1.14
C VAL A 152 -15.85 -5.24 -0.48
N LEU A 153 -14.74 -5.84 -0.04
CA LEU A 153 -14.70 -7.12 0.69
C LEU A 153 -14.56 -6.92 2.19
N ALA A 154 -13.79 -5.90 2.58
CA ALA A 154 -13.62 -5.51 3.98
C ALA A 154 -13.27 -4.02 4.07
N PHE A 155 -13.75 -3.37 5.13
CA PHE A 155 -13.46 -1.98 5.45
C PHE A 155 -13.42 -1.81 6.95
N GLU A 156 -12.48 -1.01 7.42
CA GLU A 156 -12.39 -0.60 8.82
C GLU A 156 -11.98 0.88 8.90
N ASP A 157 -12.60 1.61 9.83
CA ASP A 157 -12.26 2.99 10.20
C ASP A 157 -12.21 3.00 11.72
N ILE A 158 -11.02 2.76 12.30
CA ILE A 158 -10.86 2.36 13.68
C ILE A 158 -9.57 2.87 14.33
N TYR A 159 -9.56 2.86 15.66
CA TYR A 159 -8.35 2.92 16.45
C TYR A 159 -7.64 1.56 16.47
N VAL A 160 -6.30 1.59 16.37
CA VAL A 160 -5.43 0.41 16.55
C VAL A 160 -4.35 0.71 17.57
N ASP A 161 -3.99 -0.29 18.38
CA ASP A 161 -2.89 -0.19 19.36
C ASP A 161 -1.55 -0.57 18.77
N LEU A 162 -1.52 -1.51 17.84
CA LEU A 162 -0.31 -2.10 17.28
C LEU A 162 -0.17 -1.78 15.80
N PRO A 163 1.08 -1.59 15.33
CA PRO A 163 2.37 -1.61 16.07
C PRO A 163 2.58 -0.41 16.98
N LYS A 164 1.75 0.62 16.86
CA LYS A 164 1.67 1.80 17.73
C LYS A 164 0.26 2.37 17.69
N PRO A 165 -0.18 3.09 18.74
CA PRO A 165 -1.48 3.75 18.74
C PRO A 165 -1.70 4.64 17.51
N ALA A 166 -2.80 4.43 16.79
CA ALA A 166 -3.17 5.22 15.62
C ALA A 166 -4.67 5.14 15.30
N MET A 167 -5.20 6.18 14.66
CA MET A 167 -6.44 6.09 13.90
C MET A 167 -6.11 5.72 12.46
N VAL A 168 -6.73 4.68 11.96
CA VAL A 168 -6.51 4.17 10.60
C VAL A 168 -7.83 3.92 9.89
N GLN A 169 -7.79 4.12 8.57
CA GLN A 169 -8.83 3.64 7.67
C GLN A 169 -8.20 2.67 6.68
N ARG A 170 -8.86 1.53 6.46
CA ARG A 170 -8.32 0.48 5.61
C ARG A 170 -9.41 -0.27 4.87
N ILE A 171 -9.09 -0.65 3.63
CA ILE A 171 -10.01 -1.30 2.72
C ILE A 171 -9.31 -2.44 1.96
N ALA A 172 -10.04 -3.52 1.75
CA ALA A 172 -9.74 -4.55 0.78
C ALA A 172 -10.92 -4.64 -0.19
N ALA A 173 -10.65 -4.41 -1.46
CA ALA A 173 -11.66 -4.39 -2.51
C ALA A 173 -11.16 -5.14 -3.75
N ARG A 174 -12.07 -5.56 -4.62
CA ARG A 174 -11.76 -6.30 -5.84
C ARG A 174 -12.45 -5.66 -7.04
N ARG A 175 -11.78 -5.64 -8.16
CA ARG A 175 -12.42 -5.32 -9.45
C ARG A 175 -13.16 -6.54 -9.96
N ASP A 176 -14.40 -6.35 -10.38
CA ASP A 176 -15.16 -7.43 -11.01
C ASP A 176 -14.42 -7.95 -12.25
N VAL A 177 -14.55 -9.25 -12.48
CA VAL A 177 -14.14 -9.85 -13.74
C VAL A 177 -15.13 -9.37 -14.79
N ALA A 178 -14.63 -8.76 -15.86
CA ALA A 178 -15.52 -8.36 -16.96
C ALA A 178 -16.26 -9.61 -17.47
N ALA A 179 -17.59 -9.51 -17.52
CA ALA A 179 -18.45 -10.58 -18.05
C ALA A 179 -18.19 -10.78 -19.55
#